data_d4737d14f671e73991db2c725018978e
#
_entry.id   d4737d14f671e73991db2c725018978e
#
_cell.length_a   1.000
_cell.length_b   1.000
_cell.length_c   1.000
_cell.angle_alpha   90.00
_cell.angle_beta   90.00
_cell.angle_gamma   90.00
#
_symmetry.space_group_name_H-M   'P 1'
#
loop_
_entity.id
_entity.type
_entity.pdbx_description
1 polymer ?
#
loop_
_entity_poly.entity_id
_entity_poly.type
_entity_poly.pdbx_seq_one_letter_code
_entity_poly.pdbx_strand_id
1 'polypeptide(L)'
;VLYGMGDKIAKSLVEQGYRVRVYCPYGELLPGMAYLIRRLLENTANSSFIRQDMENRPIEELISPPVIKEEKEISIPSTPSTPSSPSPLSSFPSPPSPLSSFNPAADSDYAMEELRKKSQVAFESVKKELGKTYLPLINGEEVETEEKVDSVNPSNYSQVVGKVGLINVEQAETAMQAAKAAFKTWRKTTAKQRADIIRKVGDLMEQRRAQLSAWIVLEVGKPVRQADAEVSEAIDFCRYYAAEMERLEKGYNYDVAGENNRYIYQPRGIAVVISPWNFPFAIATGMTVAALVTGNCTLLKPAENSAVIAAKIKEVLVDAGIPEGVFQYVPGKGSVVGSYLVNHIDTHVISFTGSQEVGCKIYADAAVLKPGQKHMKRVIAEMGGKNGIIIDESADLDQAVVGVVSSAFGYSGQKCSACSRVIVVETVYDTFIERFVEATKSLNIGEAELPSTQVGPVIDDKSQSRIREYIEKGKAEAEVVLEMSAPAKG
;
A
#
# COMPACT_ATOMS: atom_id res chain seq x y z
N VAL A 1 -0.43 -24.34 -19.31
CA VAL A 1 -0.34 -25.63 -20.02
C VAL A 1 -1.50 -26.52 -19.60
N LEU A 2 -2.11 -27.25 -20.52
CA LEU A 2 -3.14 -28.24 -20.21
C LEU A 2 -2.46 -29.59 -19.86
N TYR A 3 -2.99 -30.27 -18.85
CA TYR A 3 -2.51 -31.59 -18.46
C TYR A 3 -2.61 -32.57 -19.64
N GLY A 4 -1.55 -33.36 -19.87
CA GLY A 4 -1.47 -34.28 -21.00
C GLY A 4 -1.21 -33.63 -22.37
N MET A 5 -1.19 -32.28 -22.43
CA MET A 5 -0.91 -31.55 -23.67
C MET A 5 0.29 -30.61 -23.45
N GLY A 6 1.47 -31.09 -23.82
CA GLY A 6 2.70 -30.31 -23.70
C GLY A 6 3.50 -30.56 -22.41
N ASP A 7 3.42 -31.73 -21.83
CA ASP A 7 4.15 -32.13 -20.61
C ASP A 7 5.66 -31.94 -20.74
N LYS A 8 6.22 -32.24 -21.93
CA LYS A 8 7.64 -32.02 -22.22
C LYS A 8 8.01 -30.55 -22.16
N ILE A 9 7.13 -29.65 -22.67
CA ILE A 9 7.32 -28.19 -22.64
C ILE A 9 7.22 -27.71 -21.20
N ALA A 10 6.20 -28.15 -20.47
CA ALA A 10 6.02 -27.80 -19.06
C ALA A 10 7.25 -28.20 -18.23
N LYS A 11 7.75 -29.41 -18.42
CA LYS A 11 8.95 -29.90 -17.72
C LYS A 11 10.19 -29.09 -18.08
N SER A 12 10.44 -28.83 -19.34
CA SER A 12 11.58 -28.01 -19.78
C SER A 12 11.52 -26.58 -19.21
N LEU A 13 10.35 -25.96 -19.16
CA LEU A 13 10.18 -24.65 -18.55
C LEU A 13 10.44 -24.66 -17.03
N VAL A 14 10.02 -25.72 -16.33
CA VAL A 14 10.31 -25.89 -14.90
C VAL A 14 11.80 -26.08 -14.66
N GLU A 15 12.47 -26.90 -15.46
CA GLU A 15 13.92 -27.11 -15.39
C GLU A 15 14.71 -25.81 -15.62
N GLN A 16 14.21 -24.92 -16.47
CA GLN A 16 14.76 -23.58 -16.67
C GLN A 16 14.38 -22.58 -15.57
N GLY A 17 13.64 -23.01 -14.55
CA GLY A 17 13.25 -22.21 -13.38
C GLY A 17 12.03 -21.30 -13.60
N TYR A 18 11.26 -21.50 -14.67
CA TYR A 18 9.99 -20.81 -14.85
C TYR A 18 8.90 -21.43 -13.98
N ARG A 19 7.97 -20.60 -13.50
CA ARG A 19 6.77 -21.07 -12.82
C ARG A 19 5.76 -21.52 -13.88
N VAL A 20 5.48 -22.80 -13.94
CA VAL A 20 4.49 -23.38 -14.85
C VAL A 20 3.23 -23.75 -14.08
N ARG A 21 2.08 -23.36 -14.60
CA ARG A 21 0.77 -23.81 -14.12
C ARG A 21 0.19 -24.80 -15.12
N VAL A 22 -0.14 -25.99 -14.65
CA VAL A 22 -0.81 -27.03 -15.43
C VAL A 22 -2.27 -27.05 -15.00
N TYR A 23 -3.17 -26.79 -15.93
CA TYR A 23 -4.59 -26.99 -15.71
C TYR A 23 -4.89 -28.48 -15.87
N CYS A 24 -5.33 -29.11 -14.79
CA CYS A 24 -5.67 -30.54 -14.77
C CYS A 24 -7.14 -30.67 -14.37
N PRO A 25 -8.04 -31.01 -15.28
CA PRO A 25 -9.40 -31.39 -14.92
C PRO A 25 -9.34 -32.69 -14.13
N TYR A 26 -10.02 -32.70 -12.98
CA TYR A 26 -10.12 -33.87 -12.11
C TYR A 26 -11.60 -34.11 -11.81
N GLY A 27 -12.06 -35.37 -11.97
CA GLY A 27 -13.43 -35.73 -11.73
C GLY A 27 -13.85 -37.00 -12.45
N GLU A 28 -15.15 -37.21 -12.64
CA GLU A 28 -15.67 -38.35 -13.38
C GLU A 28 -15.30 -38.30 -14.85
N LEU A 29 -15.16 -39.46 -15.46
CA LEU A 29 -14.66 -39.65 -16.84
C LEU A 29 -15.49 -38.86 -17.88
N LEU A 30 -16.79 -38.90 -17.79
CA LEU A 30 -17.68 -38.25 -18.77
C LEU A 30 -17.56 -36.70 -18.79
N PRO A 31 -17.62 -35.98 -17.67
CA PRO A 31 -17.35 -34.55 -17.67
C PRO A 31 -15.93 -34.19 -18.10
N GLY A 32 -14.92 -34.96 -17.70
CA GLY A 32 -13.54 -34.75 -18.12
C GLY A 32 -13.37 -34.93 -19.63
N MET A 33 -13.99 -35.92 -20.23
CA MET A 33 -14.01 -36.12 -21.70
C MET A 33 -14.77 -35.00 -22.41
N ALA A 34 -15.89 -34.53 -21.88
CA ALA A 34 -16.64 -33.40 -22.45
C ALA A 34 -15.78 -32.13 -22.50
N TYR A 35 -14.99 -31.87 -21.47
CA TYR A 35 -14.03 -30.78 -21.46
C TYR A 35 -12.95 -30.93 -22.55
N LEU A 36 -12.33 -32.11 -22.66
CA LEU A 36 -11.29 -32.38 -23.67
C LEU A 36 -11.85 -32.29 -25.10
N ILE A 37 -13.04 -32.81 -25.33
CA ILE A 37 -13.73 -32.73 -26.64
C ILE A 37 -14.02 -31.28 -27.00
N ARG A 38 -14.47 -30.44 -26.01
CA ARG A 38 -14.71 -29.03 -26.25
C ARG A 38 -13.42 -28.29 -26.63
N ARG A 39 -12.32 -28.56 -25.95
CA ARG A 39 -11.00 -27.99 -26.31
C ARG A 39 -10.56 -28.43 -27.70
N LEU A 40 -10.77 -29.70 -28.03
CA LEU A 40 -10.47 -30.22 -29.35
C LEU A 40 -11.31 -29.55 -30.45
N LEU A 41 -12.62 -29.40 -30.21
CA LEU A 41 -13.53 -28.72 -31.13
C LEU A 41 -13.20 -27.24 -31.30
N GLU A 42 -12.83 -26.54 -30.23
CA GLU A 42 -12.39 -25.14 -30.31
C GLU A 42 -11.10 -25.01 -31.14
N ASN A 43 -10.16 -25.94 -31.00
CA ASN A 43 -8.92 -25.97 -31.78
C ASN A 43 -9.13 -26.38 -33.24
N THR A 44 -10.24 -27.06 -33.55
CA THR A 44 -10.58 -27.52 -34.90
C THR A 44 -11.69 -26.66 -35.56
N ALA A 45 -12.16 -25.59 -34.88
CA ALA A 45 -13.11 -24.67 -35.48
C ALA A 45 -12.53 -24.02 -36.75
N ASN A 46 -13.40 -23.70 -37.71
CA ASN A 46 -13.01 -23.15 -39.01
C ASN A 46 -12.24 -21.81 -38.91
N SER A 47 -12.34 -21.14 -37.78
CA SER A 47 -11.64 -19.86 -37.46
C SER A 47 -10.35 -20.07 -36.65
N SER A 48 -9.98 -21.32 -36.29
CA SER A 48 -8.78 -21.52 -35.49
C SER A 48 -7.52 -21.28 -36.32
N PHE A 49 -6.52 -20.63 -35.74
CA PHE A 49 -5.24 -20.34 -36.35
C PHE A 49 -4.55 -21.63 -36.84
N ILE A 50 -4.63 -22.72 -36.08
CA ILE A 50 -4.01 -24.03 -36.45
C ILE A 50 -4.63 -24.60 -37.72
N ARG A 51 -5.94 -24.49 -37.90
CA ARG A 51 -6.61 -24.98 -39.12
C ARG A 51 -6.29 -24.09 -40.32
N GLN A 52 -6.27 -22.78 -40.11
CA GLN A 52 -5.89 -21.84 -41.19
C GLN A 52 -4.44 -22.02 -41.65
N ASP A 53 -3.52 -22.38 -40.72
CA ASP A 53 -2.15 -22.74 -41.03
C ASP A 53 -2.06 -24.07 -41.80
N MET A 54 -2.86 -25.07 -41.40
CA MET A 54 -2.97 -26.35 -42.13
C MET A 54 -3.56 -26.20 -43.55
N GLU A 55 -4.32 -25.16 -43.81
CA GLU A 55 -4.89 -24.81 -45.10
C GLU A 55 -3.94 -24.01 -45.99
N ASN A 56 -2.66 -23.78 -45.56
CA ASN A 56 -1.64 -22.98 -46.23
C ASN A 56 -2.10 -21.59 -46.65
N ARG A 57 -2.84 -20.90 -45.78
CA ARG A 57 -3.22 -19.49 -46.03
C ARG A 57 -2.01 -18.57 -45.92
N PRO A 58 -1.97 -17.49 -46.70
CA PRO A 58 -0.92 -16.50 -46.59
C PRO A 58 -0.80 -15.92 -45.16
N ILE A 59 0.44 -15.72 -44.69
CA ILE A 59 0.70 -15.19 -43.34
C ILE A 59 -0.01 -13.86 -43.10
N GLU A 60 -0.16 -13.02 -44.11
CA GLU A 60 -0.82 -11.73 -44.10
C GLU A 60 -2.31 -11.85 -43.71
N GLU A 61 -2.96 -12.94 -44.13
CA GLU A 61 -4.36 -13.22 -43.72
C GLU A 61 -4.44 -13.75 -42.30
N LEU A 62 -3.45 -14.51 -41.84
CA LEU A 62 -3.40 -15.11 -40.50
C LEU A 62 -3.18 -14.08 -39.40
N ILE A 63 -2.45 -12.99 -39.70
CA ILE A 63 -2.14 -11.91 -38.74
C ILE A 63 -3.03 -10.67 -38.92
N SER A 64 -3.98 -10.70 -39.86
CA SER A 64 -4.90 -9.57 -40.04
C SER A 64 -5.86 -9.42 -38.82
N PRO A 65 -6.17 -8.21 -38.37
CA PRO A 65 -7.15 -8.02 -37.32
C PRO A 65 -8.52 -8.62 -37.70
N PRO A 66 -9.28 -9.18 -36.77
CA PRO A 66 -10.60 -9.71 -37.04
C PRO A 66 -11.52 -8.61 -37.59
N VAL A 67 -12.04 -8.79 -38.78
CA VAL A 67 -13.02 -7.88 -39.37
C VAL A 67 -14.36 -8.16 -38.70
N ILE A 68 -14.89 -7.19 -37.98
CA ILE A 68 -16.25 -7.23 -37.45
C ILE A 68 -17.18 -7.14 -38.66
N LYS A 69 -17.81 -8.24 -39.03
CA LYS A 69 -18.91 -8.23 -40.00
C LYS A 69 -20.09 -7.61 -39.29
N GLU A 70 -20.60 -6.49 -39.81
CA GLU A 70 -21.88 -5.94 -39.38
C GLU A 70 -22.93 -7.02 -39.40
N GLU A 71 -23.50 -7.32 -38.24
CA GLU A 71 -24.66 -8.20 -38.14
C GLU A 71 -25.83 -7.53 -38.86
N LYS A 72 -26.38 -8.19 -39.87
CA LYS A 72 -27.65 -7.80 -40.44
C LYS A 72 -28.69 -7.86 -39.32
N GLU A 73 -29.42 -6.75 -39.17
CA GLU A 73 -30.57 -6.68 -38.27
C GLU A 73 -31.49 -7.89 -38.49
N ILE A 74 -31.53 -8.77 -37.51
CA ILE A 74 -32.49 -9.84 -37.41
C ILE A 74 -33.73 -9.22 -36.79
N SER A 75 -34.77 -9.06 -37.62
CA SER A 75 -36.12 -8.65 -37.21
C SER A 75 -36.62 -9.62 -36.15
N ILE A 76 -36.84 -9.13 -34.92
CA ILE A 76 -37.43 -9.90 -33.82
C ILE A 76 -38.89 -10.09 -34.08
N PRO A 77 -39.40 -11.33 -34.18
CA PRO A 77 -40.85 -11.57 -34.21
C PRO A 77 -41.43 -11.30 -32.82
N SER A 78 -42.57 -10.63 -32.81
CA SER A 78 -43.37 -10.28 -31.64
C SER A 78 -43.69 -11.49 -30.73
N THR A 79 -43.48 -11.30 -29.46
CA THR A 79 -43.64 -12.14 -28.28
C THR A 79 -44.76 -13.20 -28.30
N PRO A 80 -44.46 -14.42 -27.86
CA PRO A 80 -45.41 -15.24 -27.12
C PRO A 80 -45.11 -15.22 -25.63
N SER A 81 -46.17 -15.13 -24.86
CA SER A 81 -46.39 -15.41 -23.44
C SER A 81 -45.18 -15.94 -22.62
N THR A 82 -44.88 -15.24 -21.53
CA THR A 82 -44.02 -15.57 -20.44
C THR A 82 -44.01 -17.04 -20.03
N PRO A 83 -42.86 -17.72 -20.10
CA PRO A 83 -42.60 -18.88 -19.26
C PRO A 83 -42.17 -18.39 -17.89
N SER A 84 -42.68 -19.07 -16.86
CA SER A 84 -42.28 -18.94 -15.47
C SER A 84 -40.76 -18.69 -15.30
N SER A 85 -40.45 -17.65 -14.53
CA SER A 85 -39.07 -17.28 -14.12
C SER A 85 -38.20 -18.51 -13.85
N PRO A 86 -37.00 -18.59 -14.43
CA PRO A 86 -36.02 -19.56 -13.98
C PRO A 86 -35.75 -19.27 -12.51
N SER A 87 -35.76 -20.32 -11.71
CA SER A 87 -35.29 -20.27 -10.30
C SER A 87 -34.06 -19.43 -10.22
N PRO A 88 -33.93 -18.53 -9.23
CA PRO A 88 -32.73 -17.71 -9.11
C PRO A 88 -31.53 -18.64 -9.14
N LEU A 89 -30.62 -18.37 -10.06
CA LEU A 89 -29.26 -18.91 -10.04
C LEU A 89 -28.83 -18.90 -8.59
N SER A 90 -28.52 -20.09 -8.04
CA SER A 90 -28.09 -20.30 -6.68
C SER A 90 -27.17 -19.15 -6.32
N SER A 91 -27.61 -18.33 -5.38
CA SER A 91 -26.88 -17.18 -4.88
C SER A 91 -25.42 -17.57 -4.75
N PHE A 92 -24.55 -16.81 -5.42
CA PHE A 92 -23.12 -16.82 -5.05
C PHE A 92 -23.09 -16.78 -3.53
N PRO A 93 -22.37 -17.67 -2.84
CA PRO A 93 -22.26 -17.59 -1.41
C PRO A 93 -21.82 -16.16 -1.12
N SER A 94 -22.66 -15.43 -0.40
CA SER A 94 -22.32 -14.10 0.07
C SER A 94 -20.90 -14.18 0.63
N PRO A 95 -20.00 -13.27 0.28
CA PRO A 95 -18.70 -13.28 0.91
C PRO A 95 -18.92 -13.38 2.41
N PRO A 96 -18.24 -14.29 3.12
CA PRO A 96 -18.44 -14.45 4.56
C PRO A 96 -18.36 -13.07 5.18
N SER A 97 -19.33 -12.76 6.06
CA SER A 97 -19.44 -11.46 6.73
C SER A 97 -18.05 -10.96 7.09
N PRO A 98 -17.66 -9.77 6.64
CA PRO A 98 -16.35 -9.27 6.99
C PRO A 98 -16.28 -9.09 8.50
N LEU A 99 -15.26 -9.67 9.15
CA LEU A 99 -14.71 -9.11 10.36
C LEU A 99 -15.54 -9.18 11.64
N SER A 100 -16.17 -10.31 11.97
CA SER A 100 -16.73 -10.53 13.33
C SER A 100 -15.65 -10.59 14.45
N SER A 101 -14.38 -10.48 14.10
CA SER A 101 -13.25 -10.60 15.05
C SER A 101 -12.27 -9.41 15.04
N PHE A 102 -12.54 -8.34 14.28
CA PHE A 102 -11.68 -7.16 14.23
C PHE A 102 -12.27 -6.03 15.07
N ASN A 103 -11.52 -5.60 16.09
CA ASN A 103 -11.83 -4.40 16.87
C ASN A 103 -10.76 -3.35 16.59
N PRO A 104 -11.12 -2.18 16.02
CA PRO A 104 -10.19 -1.10 15.80
C PRO A 104 -9.56 -0.62 17.11
N ALA A 105 -8.30 -0.21 17.06
CA ALA A 105 -7.63 0.42 18.18
C ALA A 105 -8.23 1.81 18.41
N ALA A 106 -8.64 2.11 19.65
CA ALA A 106 -9.15 3.42 19.98
C ALA A 106 -8.02 4.46 20.01
N ASP A 107 -8.27 5.67 19.51
CA ASP A 107 -7.35 6.78 19.66
C ASP A 107 -7.29 7.25 21.12
N SER A 108 -6.15 7.83 21.50
CA SER A 108 -5.97 8.36 22.86
C SER A 108 -6.78 9.65 23.05
N ASP A 109 -7.63 9.68 24.08
CA ASP A 109 -8.36 10.88 24.45
C ASP A 109 -7.47 11.82 25.28
N TYR A 110 -6.86 12.80 24.62
CA TYR A 110 -6.01 13.80 25.27
C TYR A 110 -6.79 14.81 26.15
N ALA A 111 -8.13 14.73 26.27
CA ALA A 111 -8.87 15.41 27.31
C ALA A 111 -8.57 14.79 28.70
N MET A 112 -8.17 13.52 28.75
CA MET A 112 -7.80 12.83 29.99
C MET A 112 -6.38 13.24 30.42
N GLU A 113 -6.24 13.69 31.67
CA GLU A 113 -4.96 14.11 32.26
C GLU A 113 -3.92 12.99 32.27
N GLU A 114 -4.35 11.74 32.57
CA GLU A 114 -3.48 10.59 32.62
C GLU A 114 -2.78 10.34 31.26
N LEU A 115 -3.52 10.45 30.16
CA LEU A 115 -2.96 10.23 28.82
C LEU A 115 -2.02 11.37 28.40
N ARG A 116 -2.32 12.63 28.80
CA ARG A 116 -1.38 13.74 28.62
C ARG A 116 -0.08 13.52 29.39
N LYS A 117 -0.13 13.07 30.65
CA LYS A 117 1.05 12.74 31.46
C LYS A 117 1.85 11.58 30.85
N LYS A 118 1.17 10.52 30.39
CA LYS A 118 1.80 9.39 29.70
C LYS A 118 2.54 9.84 28.44
N SER A 119 1.92 10.72 27.65
CA SER A 119 2.56 11.33 26.47
C SER A 119 3.80 12.14 26.85
N GLN A 120 3.70 13.00 27.87
CA GLN A 120 4.83 13.81 28.33
C GLN A 120 6.02 12.93 28.76
N VAL A 121 5.78 11.90 29.57
CA VAL A 121 6.81 10.95 29.99
C VAL A 121 7.44 10.24 28.78
N ALA A 122 6.65 9.90 27.77
CA ALA A 122 7.15 9.31 26.55
C ALA A 122 8.06 10.27 25.79
N PHE A 123 7.71 11.54 25.63
CA PHE A 123 8.58 12.56 25.02
C PHE A 123 9.88 12.72 25.80
N GLU A 124 9.84 12.79 27.12
CA GLU A 124 11.04 12.88 27.96
C GLU A 124 11.96 11.65 27.80
N SER A 125 11.38 10.46 27.67
CA SER A 125 12.10 9.24 27.41
C SER A 125 12.75 9.24 26.02
N VAL A 126 11.98 9.58 24.98
CA VAL A 126 12.47 9.61 23.60
C VAL A 126 13.55 10.69 23.42
N LYS A 127 13.40 11.87 24.04
CA LYS A 127 14.42 12.94 23.99
C LYS A 127 15.79 12.51 24.55
N LYS A 128 15.85 11.53 25.44
CA LYS A 128 17.12 10.95 25.94
C LYS A 128 17.78 10.02 24.92
N GLU A 129 17.04 9.58 23.91
CA GLU A 129 17.50 8.67 22.87
C GLU A 129 17.89 9.38 21.57
N LEU A 130 17.63 10.69 21.48
CA LEU A 130 17.95 11.46 20.28
C LEU A 130 19.44 11.41 19.93
N GLY A 131 19.73 11.50 18.64
CA GLY A 131 21.08 11.47 18.10
C GLY A 131 21.73 10.09 18.01
N LYS A 132 21.01 9.01 18.43
CA LYS A 132 21.50 7.63 18.24
C LYS A 132 21.63 7.28 16.76
N THR A 133 22.52 6.35 16.47
CA THR A 133 22.67 5.79 15.11
C THR A 133 21.76 4.59 14.92
N TYR A 134 21.03 4.58 13.82
CA TYR A 134 20.16 3.49 13.39
C TYR A 134 20.74 2.84 12.13
N LEU A 135 21.10 1.58 12.26
CA LEU A 135 21.72 0.82 11.18
C LEU A 135 20.68 0.01 10.39
N PRO A 136 20.94 -0.24 9.08
CA PRO A 136 20.18 -1.17 8.29
C PRO A 136 20.16 -2.57 8.92
N LEU A 137 19.07 -3.33 8.67
CA LEU A 137 18.97 -4.73 9.07
C LEU A 137 19.00 -5.60 7.81
N ILE A 138 20.02 -6.44 7.68
CA ILE A 138 20.18 -7.38 6.57
C ILE A 138 20.41 -8.77 7.15
N ASN A 139 19.53 -9.71 6.79
CA ASN A 139 19.58 -11.09 7.23
C ASN A 139 19.60 -11.28 8.77
N GLY A 140 18.86 -10.42 9.48
CA GLY A 140 18.78 -10.47 10.96
C GLY A 140 19.88 -9.72 11.69
N GLU A 141 20.87 -9.17 10.98
CA GLU A 141 22.01 -8.46 11.56
C GLU A 141 22.01 -6.97 11.18
N GLU A 142 22.42 -6.10 12.10
CA GLU A 142 22.68 -4.69 11.81
C GLU A 142 24.00 -4.55 11.05
N VAL A 143 23.98 -3.77 9.94
CA VAL A 143 25.10 -3.65 9.02
C VAL A 143 25.64 -2.22 9.02
N GLU A 144 26.96 -2.06 9.23
CA GLU A 144 27.62 -0.75 9.10
C GLU A 144 27.56 -0.23 7.67
N THR A 145 27.48 1.10 7.54
CA THR A 145 27.42 1.81 6.26
C THR A 145 28.46 2.90 6.18
N GLU A 146 28.95 3.17 4.98
CA GLU A 146 29.88 4.26 4.71
C GLU A 146 29.22 5.63 4.84
N GLU A 147 27.98 5.75 4.40
CA GLU A 147 27.19 6.98 4.43
C GLU A 147 26.19 6.94 5.58
N LYS A 148 26.15 8.03 6.36
CA LYS A 148 25.15 8.26 7.41
C LYS A 148 24.56 9.65 7.20
N VAL A 149 23.25 9.78 7.39
CA VAL A 149 22.53 11.06 7.29
C VAL A 149 21.85 11.38 8.60
N ASP A 150 21.79 12.66 8.93
CA ASP A 150 21.04 13.14 10.08
C ASP A 150 19.56 13.27 9.73
N SER A 151 18.67 12.68 10.55
CA SER A 151 17.26 12.98 10.58
C SER A 151 17.03 14.10 11.60
N VAL A 152 16.40 15.19 11.20
CA VAL A 152 16.23 16.38 12.02
C VAL A 152 14.76 16.65 12.32
N ASN A 153 14.48 17.29 13.46
CA ASN A 153 13.14 17.68 13.83
C ASN A 153 12.67 18.90 13.00
N PRO A 154 11.58 18.78 12.20
CA PRO A 154 11.08 19.90 11.40
C PRO A 154 10.62 21.10 12.23
N SER A 155 10.26 20.93 13.49
CA SER A 155 9.96 22.02 14.43
C SER A 155 11.23 22.71 14.97
N ASN A 156 12.41 22.06 14.87
CA ASN A 156 13.67 22.58 15.38
C ASN A 156 14.85 21.92 14.66
N TYR A 157 15.32 22.47 13.57
CA TYR A 157 16.40 21.92 12.75
C TYR A 157 17.74 21.73 13.46
N SER A 158 17.95 22.36 14.63
CA SER A 158 19.13 22.11 15.46
C SER A 158 19.07 20.79 16.23
N GLN A 159 17.89 20.16 16.30
CA GLN A 159 17.68 18.92 17.01
C GLN A 159 17.79 17.72 16.07
N VAL A 160 18.88 16.98 16.19
CA VAL A 160 19.09 15.72 15.47
C VAL A 160 18.28 14.62 16.15
N VAL A 161 17.28 14.08 15.47
CA VAL A 161 16.42 12.99 15.95
C VAL A 161 17.20 11.68 15.96
N GLY A 162 17.98 11.42 14.93
CA GLY A 162 18.84 10.26 14.83
C GLY A 162 19.75 10.32 13.61
N LYS A 163 20.76 9.45 13.60
CA LYS A 163 21.64 9.24 12.44
C LYS A 163 21.29 7.93 11.78
N VAL A 164 21.06 7.93 10.48
CA VAL A 164 20.64 6.73 9.74
C VAL A 164 21.73 6.31 8.77
N GLY A 165 22.15 5.05 8.87
CA GLY A 165 23.07 4.45 7.92
C GLY A 165 22.36 4.18 6.59
N LEU A 166 22.92 4.69 5.48
CA LEU A 166 22.37 4.46 4.14
C LEU A 166 23.11 3.32 3.45
N ILE A 167 22.39 2.31 2.98
CA ILE A 167 22.99 1.21 2.21
C ILE A 167 23.40 1.66 0.82
N ASN A 168 24.38 0.96 0.27
CA ASN A 168 24.76 1.03 -1.14
C ASN A 168 24.10 -0.10 -1.96
N VAL A 169 24.41 -0.17 -3.26
CA VAL A 169 23.84 -1.19 -4.17
C VAL A 169 24.29 -2.61 -3.81
N GLU A 170 25.52 -2.79 -3.34
CA GLU A 170 26.06 -4.11 -2.97
C GLU A 170 25.34 -4.65 -1.73
N GLN A 171 25.08 -3.79 -0.75
CA GLN A 171 24.29 -4.14 0.44
C GLN A 171 22.82 -4.39 0.09
N ALA A 172 22.27 -3.67 -0.89
CA ALA A 172 20.91 -3.93 -1.39
C ALA A 172 20.82 -5.30 -2.07
N GLU A 173 21.84 -5.69 -2.86
CA GLU A 173 21.95 -7.04 -3.44
C GLU A 173 22.02 -8.11 -2.35
N THR A 174 22.86 -7.90 -1.32
CA THR A 174 22.97 -8.82 -0.18
C THR A 174 21.60 -9.02 0.50
N ALA A 175 20.84 -7.95 0.72
CA ALA A 175 19.50 -8.01 1.28
C ALA A 175 18.51 -8.78 0.38
N MET A 176 18.60 -8.60 -0.95
CA MET A 176 17.79 -9.35 -1.93
C MET A 176 18.11 -10.85 -1.88
N GLN A 177 19.38 -11.24 -1.81
CA GLN A 177 19.78 -12.65 -1.74
C GLN A 177 19.36 -13.29 -0.40
N ALA A 178 19.46 -12.58 0.72
CA ALA A 178 18.95 -13.01 2.02
C ALA A 178 17.43 -13.27 1.97
N ALA A 179 16.66 -12.32 1.44
CA ALA A 179 15.21 -12.46 1.27
C ALA A 179 14.85 -13.65 0.34
N LYS A 180 15.61 -13.86 -0.73
CA LYS A 180 15.44 -14.99 -1.66
C LYS A 180 15.69 -16.33 -0.98
N ALA A 181 16.69 -16.41 -0.13
CA ALA A 181 16.97 -17.61 0.66
C ALA A 181 15.86 -17.91 1.67
N ALA A 182 15.46 -16.90 2.45
CA ALA A 182 14.41 -17.02 3.47
C ALA A 182 13.04 -17.35 2.88
N PHE A 183 12.74 -16.87 1.67
CA PHE A 183 11.46 -17.15 1.00
C PHE A 183 11.19 -18.65 0.82
N LYS A 184 12.22 -19.48 0.66
CA LYS A 184 12.06 -20.93 0.47
C LYS A 184 11.36 -21.62 1.65
N THR A 185 11.60 -21.12 2.85
CA THR A 185 11.00 -21.62 4.10
C THR A 185 9.75 -20.83 4.50
N TRP A 186 9.81 -19.49 4.45
CA TRP A 186 8.71 -18.60 4.86
C TRP A 186 7.42 -18.86 4.06
N ARG A 187 7.52 -19.07 2.76
CA ARG A 187 6.35 -19.39 1.91
C ARG A 187 5.61 -20.67 2.31
N LYS A 188 6.23 -21.55 3.09
CA LYS A 188 5.66 -22.85 3.52
C LYS A 188 5.00 -22.77 4.89
N THR A 189 5.18 -21.68 5.62
CA THR A 189 4.50 -21.46 6.92
C THR A 189 3.00 -21.29 6.69
N THR A 190 2.19 -21.69 7.67
CA THR A 190 0.74 -21.50 7.61
C THR A 190 0.36 -20.03 7.75
N ALA A 191 -0.83 -19.65 7.25
CA ALA A 191 -1.36 -18.32 7.48
C ALA A 191 -1.45 -17.97 8.96
N LYS A 192 -1.88 -18.95 9.79
CA LYS A 192 -1.95 -18.77 11.25
C LYS A 192 -0.60 -18.42 11.86
N GLN A 193 0.48 -19.15 11.54
CA GLN A 193 1.82 -18.84 12.06
C GLN A 193 2.27 -17.42 11.73
N ARG A 194 2.03 -16.97 10.49
CA ARG A 194 2.36 -15.61 10.07
C ARG A 194 1.46 -14.58 10.75
N ALA A 195 0.16 -14.84 10.81
CA ALA A 195 -0.82 -13.98 11.47
C ALA A 195 -0.52 -13.78 12.95
N ASP A 196 -0.09 -14.83 13.65
CA ASP A 196 0.26 -14.75 15.08
C ASP A 196 1.46 -13.82 15.33
N ILE A 197 2.48 -13.86 14.44
CA ILE A 197 3.61 -12.92 14.50
C ILE A 197 3.12 -11.48 14.24
N ILE A 198 2.28 -11.27 13.22
CA ILE A 198 1.80 -9.92 12.89
C ILE A 198 0.86 -9.37 13.97
N ARG A 199 0.03 -10.20 14.63
CA ARG A 199 -0.74 -9.76 15.81
C ARG A 199 0.17 -9.31 16.94
N LYS A 200 1.23 -10.07 17.22
CA LYS A 200 2.22 -9.67 18.23
C LYS A 200 2.91 -8.34 17.88
N VAL A 201 3.14 -8.05 16.60
CA VAL A 201 3.60 -6.72 16.15
C VAL A 201 2.61 -5.64 16.58
N GLY A 202 1.31 -5.83 16.31
CA GLY A 202 0.27 -4.89 16.73
C GLY A 202 0.21 -4.70 18.25
N ASP A 203 0.32 -5.79 19.02
CA ASP A 203 0.29 -5.75 20.49
C ASP A 203 1.51 -4.99 21.06
N LEU A 204 2.70 -5.17 20.48
CA LEU A 204 3.91 -4.42 20.86
C LEU A 204 3.79 -2.94 20.50
N MET A 205 3.20 -2.62 19.34
CA MET A 205 2.90 -1.24 18.95
C MET A 205 1.95 -0.57 19.94
N GLU A 206 0.90 -1.28 20.38
CA GLU A 206 -0.04 -0.75 21.37
C GLU A 206 0.62 -0.52 22.73
N GLN A 207 1.47 -1.42 23.19
CA GLN A 207 2.25 -1.23 24.42
C GLN A 207 3.18 -0.03 24.37
N ARG A 208 3.77 0.26 23.18
CA ARG A 208 4.74 1.33 22.94
C ARG A 208 4.10 2.58 22.33
N ARG A 209 2.77 2.66 22.26
CA ARG A 209 2.02 3.70 21.54
C ARG A 209 2.53 5.11 21.81
N ALA A 210 2.63 5.51 23.07
CA ALA A 210 3.04 6.87 23.42
C ALA A 210 4.48 7.19 22.97
N GLN A 211 5.40 6.22 23.04
CA GLN A 211 6.77 6.38 22.58
C GLN A 211 6.83 6.46 21.06
N LEU A 212 6.09 5.58 20.35
CA LEU A 212 6.01 5.58 18.87
C LEU A 212 5.41 6.90 18.37
N SER A 213 4.35 7.40 19.01
CA SER A 213 3.76 8.70 18.71
C SER A 213 4.78 9.82 18.88
N ALA A 214 5.58 9.81 19.98
CA ALA A 214 6.60 10.83 20.21
C ALA A 214 7.70 10.80 19.13
N TRP A 215 8.13 9.61 18.66
CA TRP A 215 9.07 9.49 17.54
C TRP A 215 8.50 10.08 16.24
N ILE A 216 7.23 9.82 15.91
CA ILE A 216 6.56 10.39 14.72
C ILE A 216 6.54 11.92 14.82
N VAL A 217 6.13 12.46 15.99
CA VAL A 217 6.10 13.91 16.21
C VAL A 217 7.46 14.54 15.99
N LEU A 218 8.50 13.99 16.60
CA LEU A 218 9.84 14.56 16.56
C LEU A 218 10.53 14.42 15.20
N GLU A 219 10.29 13.33 14.46
CA GLU A 219 10.95 13.13 13.16
C GLU A 219 10.24 13.82 12.00
N VAL A 220 8.90 13.84 11.97
CA VAL A 220 8.17 14.38 10.81
C VAL A 220 7.26 15.57 11.15
N GLY A 221 7.30 16.07 12.35
CA GLY A 221 6.53 17.26 12.76
C GLY A 221 5.01 17.08 12.76
N LYS A 222 4.54 15.85 12.87
CA LYS A 222 3.10 15.55 12.91
C LYS A 222 2.53 15.91 14.29
N PRO A 223 1.43 16.69 14.40
CA PRO A 223 0.82 17.01 15.70
C PRO A 223 0.49 15.76 16.51
N VAL A 224 0.70 15.79 17.83
CA VAL A 224 0.67 14.62 18.71
C VAL A 224 -0.62 13.77 18.59
N ARG A 225 -1.78 14.41 18.45
CA ARG A 225 -3.05 13.69 18.28
C ARG A 225 -3.10 12.89 16.98
N GLN A 226 -2.54 13.44 15.91
CA GLN A 226 -2.50 12.78 14.61
C GLN A 226 -1.41 11.70 14.56
N ALA A 227 -0.32 11.87 15.32
CA ALA A 227 0.70 10.83 15.48
C ALA A 227 0.16 9.63 16.26
N ASP A 228 -0.65 9.87 17.31
CA ASP A 228 -1.34 8.81 18.05
C ASP A 228 -2.32 8.04 17.18
N ALA A 229 -3.16 8.74 16.42
CA ALA A 229 -4.09 8.12 15.46
C ALA A 229 -3.35 7.31 14.38
N GLU A 230 -2.18 7.76 13.95
CA GLU A 230 -1.34 6.99 13.02
C GLU A 230 -0.83 5.67 13.64
N VAL A 231 -0.51 5.67 14.93
CA VAL A 231 -0.16 4.42 15.63
C VAL A 231 -1.37 3.49 15.75
N SER A 232 -2.58 4.03 16.00
CA SER A 232 -3.82 3.24 15.97
C SER A 232 -4.01 2.57 14.60
N GLU A 233 -3.83 3.32 13.51
CA GLU A 233 -3.95 2.81 12.15
C GLU A 233 -2.93 1.68 11.87
N ALA A 234 -1.69 1.81 12.34
CA ALA A 234 -0.67 0.77 12.20
C ALA A 234 -1.05 -0.52 12.95
N ILE A 235 -1.58 -0.40 14.17
CA ILE A 235 -2.10 -1.52 14.95
C ILE A 235 -3.25 -2.19 14.20
N ASP A 236 -4.14 -1.41 13.65
CA ASP A 236 -5.30 -1.88 12.89
C ASP A 236 -4.87 -2.65 11.63
N PHE A 237 -3.88 -2.15 10.88
CA PHE A 237 -3.31 -2.91 9.77
C PHE A 237 -2.78 -4.27 10.20
N CYS A 238 -2.09 -4.36 11.33
CA CYS A 238 -1.59 -5.63 11.83
C CYS A 238 -2.74 -6.61 12.13
N ARG A 239 -3.76 -6.16 12.85
CA ARG A 239 -4.91 -6.97 13.25
C ARG A 239 -5.77 -7.37 12.05
N TYR A 240 -6.04 -6.40 11.17
CA TYR A 240 -6.85 -6.59 9.98
C TYR A 240 -6.23 -7.60 9.01
N TYR A 241 -4.97 -7.38 8.61
CA TYR A 241 -4.33 -8.27 7.64
C TYR A 241 -4.06 -9.66 8.20
N ALA A 242 -3.83 -9.80 9.51
CA ALA A 242 -3.75 -11.11 10.15
C ALA A 242 -5.06 -11.88 10.05
N ALA A 243 -6.20 -11.24 10.37
CA ALA A 243 -7.52 -11.85 10.26
C ALA A 243 -7.89 -12.18 8.81
N GLU A 244 -7.63 -11.26 7.88
CA GLU A 244 -7.92 -11.46 6.46
C GLU A 244 -7.09 -12.59 5.85
N MET A 245 -5.82 -12.73 6.21
CA MET A 245 -5.00 -13.82 5.68
C MET A 245 -5.50 -15.19 6.16
N GLU A 246 -5.92 -15.32 7.42
CA GLU A 246 -6.53 -16.57 7.93
C GLU A 246 -7.86 -16.89 7.22
N ARG A 247 -8.64 -15.86 6.90
CA ARG A 247 -9.86 -16.02 6.10
C ARG A 247 -9.53 -16.50 4.68
N LEU A 248 -8.53 -15.88 4.04
CA LEU A 248 -8.13 -16.18 2.67
C LEU A 248 -7.42 -17.53 2.52
N GLU A 249 -6.77 -18.06 3.57
CA GLU A 249 -6.08 -19.37 3.52
C GLU A 249 -7.03 -20.50 3.17
N LYS A 250 -8.30 -20.40 3.58
CA LYS A 250 -9.32 -21.42 3.28
C LYS A 250 -9.56 -21.57 1.77
N GLY A 251 -9.30 -20.49 0.99
CA GLY A 251 -9.58 -20.46 -0.43
C GLY A 251 -11.07 -20.57 -0.73
N TYR A 252 -11.39 -20.87 -1.97
CA TYR A 252 -12.77 -21.07 -2.42
C TYR A 252 -12.88 -22.37 -3.18
N ASN A 253 -13.95 -23.12 -2.91
CA ASN A 253 -14.30 -24.30 -3.68
C ASN A 253 -15.48 -23.97 -4.59
N TYR A 254 -15.34 -24.31 -5.87
CA TYR A 254 -16.39 -24.17 -6.88
C TYR A 254 -16.63 -25.53 -7.50
N ASP A 255 -17.28 -26.42 -6.73
CA ASP A 255 -17.53 -27.78 -7.17
C ASP A 255 -18.69 -27.77 -8.17
N VAL A 256 -18.48 -28.39 -9.31
CA VAL A 256 -19.52 -28.69 -10.31
C VAL A 256 -19.58 -30.20 -10.48
N ALA A 257 -20.66 -30.72 -11.05
CA ALA A 257 -20.83 -32.15 -11.23
C ALA A 257 -19.64 -32.77 -11.98
N GLY A 258 -18.92 -33.66 -11.29
CA GLY A 258 -17.71 -34.32 -11.80
C GLY A 258 -16.40 -33.54 -11.73
N GLU A 259 -16.38 -32.35 -11.14
CA GLU A 259 -15.16 -31.55 -10.98
C GLU A 259 -15.05 -31.00 -9.56
N ASN A 260 -13.83 -30.99 -9.03
CA ASN A 260 -13.45 -30.33 -7.76
C ASN A 260 -12.57 -29.13 -8.11
N ASN A 261 -13.12 -27.92 -8.02
CA ASN A 261 -12.41 -26.70 -8.35
C ASN A 261 -12.03 -25.95 -7.08
N ARG A 262 -10.74 -25.78 -6.84
CA ARG A 262 -10.22 -25.08 -5.66
C ARG A 262 -9.39 -23.87 -6.06
N TYR A 263 -9.79 -22.69 -5.58
CA TYR A 263 -9.02 -21.47 -5.69
C TYR A 263 -8.22 -21.23 -4.41
N ILE A 264 -6.92 -21.07 -4.52
CA ILE A 264 -6.02 -20.84 -3.38
C ILE A 264 -5.11 -19.64 -3.61
N TYR A 265 -4.78 -18.94 -2.54
CA TYR A 265 -3.79 -17.85 -2.56
C TYR A 265 -2.39 -18.39 -2.31
N GLN A 266 -1.40 -17.85 -3.01
CA GLN A 266 0.01 -18.25 -2.85
C GLN A 266 0.92 -17.01 -2.77
N PRO A 267 1.97 -17.06 -1.94
CA PRO A 267 3.01 -16.02 -1.92
C PRO A 267 3.65 -15.83 -3.30
N ARG A 268 3.93 -14.59 -3.65
CA ARG A 268 4.56 -14.28 -4.95
C ARG A 268 6.08 -14.39 -4.92
N GLY A 269 6.72 -13.96 -3.82
CA GLY A 269 8.17 -13.92 -3.72
C GLY A 269 8.67 -12.79 -2.83
N ILE A 270 9.52 -11.92 -3.36
CA ILE A 270 10.10 -10.78 -2.66
C ILE A 270 9.27 -9.54 -2.94
N ALA A 271 8.86 -8.85 -1.88
CA ALA A 271 8.17 -7.57 -1.91
C ALA A 271 9.13 -6.43 -1.53
N VAL A 272 9.20 -5.42 -2.36
CA VAL A 272 9.88 -4.16 -2.06
C VAL A 272 8.83 -3.15 -1.64
N VAL A 273 8.94 -2.64 -0.43
CA VAL A 273 8.08 -1.61 0.15
C VAL A 273 8.84 -0.29 0.14
N ILE A 274 8.31 0.70 -0.55
CA ILE A 274 8.85 2.06 -0.61
C ILE A 274 7.83 2.99 0.02
N SER A 275 8.10 3.41 1.26
CA SER A 275 7.13 4.15 2.07
C SER A 275 7.33 5.67 2.04
N PRO A 276 6.25 6.45 2.26
CA PRO A 276 6.29 7.90 2.30
C PRO A 276 6.77 8.42 3.65
N TRP A 277 7.05 9.73 3.72
CA TRP A 277 7.43 10.40 4.96
C TRP A 277 6.23 10.96 5.76
N ASN A 278 5.07 11.18 5.12
CA ASN A 278 3.92 11.86 5.76
C ASN A 278 3.05 10.95 6.64
N PHE A 279 3.04 9.65 6.36
CA PHE A 279 2.52 8.58 7.22
C PHE A 279 3.61 7.51 7.37
N PRO A 280 4.72 7.87 8.05
CA PRO A 280 5.93 7.06 8.02
C PRO A 280 5.80 5.77 8.83
N PHE A 281 4.85 5.71 9.74
CA PHE A 281 4.62 4.56 10.60
C PHE A 281 3.46 3.68 10.10
N ALA A 282 2.26 4.25 9.89
CA ALA A 282 1.09 3.47 9.50
C ALA A 282 1.23 2.89 8.08
N ILE A 283 1.54 3.71 7.07
CA ILE A 283 1.63 3.24 5.68
C ILE A 283 2.81 2.28 5.51
N ALA A 284 3.97 2.59 6.11
CA ALA A 284 5.12 1.69 6.08
C ALA A 284 4.80 0.33 6.73
N THR A 285 4.13 0.34 7.90
CA THR A 285 3.66 -0.88 8.58
C THR A 285 2.66 -1.62 7.71
N GLY A 286 1.60 -0.95 7.25
CA GLY A 286 0.52 -1.58 6.48
C GLY A 286 1.02 -2.31 5.24
N MET A 287 1.85 -1.66 4.41
CA MET A 287 2.46 -2.29 3.24
C MET A 287 3.38 -3.46 3.61
N THR A 288 4.16 -3.31 4.68
CA THR A 288 5.12 -4.33 5.13
C THR A 288 4.39 -5.56 5.67
N VAL A 289 3.44 -5.38 6.59
CA VAL A 289 2.75 -6.52 7.23
C VAL A 289 1.80 -7.22 6.25
N ALA A 290 1.19 -6.50 5.30
CA ALA A 290 0.41 -7.11 4.23
C ALA A 290 1.26 -8.06 3.38
N ALA A 291 2.48 -7.65 3.02
CA ALA A 291 3.41 -8.50 2.29
C ALA A 291 3.89 -9.70 3.12
N LEU A 292 4.25 -9.48 4.39
CA LEU A 292 4.74 -10.53 5.29
C LEU A 292 3.67 -11.58 5.58
N VAL A 293 2.45 -11.18 5.97
CA VAL A 293 1.39 -12.12 6.35
C VAL A 293 0.94 -12.99 5.18
N THR A 294 1.02 -12.47 3.96
CA THR A 294 0.74 -13.23 2.74
C THR A 294 1.89 -14.15 2.31
N GLY A 295 2.96 -14.25 3.12
CA GLY A 295 4.07 -15.19 2.95
C GLY A 295 5.17 -14.71 2.00
N ASN A 296 5.21 -13.42 1.66
CA ASN A 296 6.32 -12.82 0.94
C ASN A 296 7.43 -12.39 1.90
N CYS A 297 8.68 -12.38 1.44
CA CYS A 297 9.77 -11.69 2.14
C CYS A 297 9.79 -10.22 1.74
N THR A 298 10.11 -9.33 2.67
CA THR A 298 9.92 -7.89 2.47
C THR A 298 11.21 -7.10 2.71
N LEU A 299 11.50 -6.18 1.79
CA LEU A 299 12.52 -5.15 1.95
C LEU A 299 11.81 -3.81 2.14
N LEU A 300 11.95 -3.19 3.31
CA LEU A 300 11.41 -1.87 3.62
C LEU A 300 12.46 -0.80 3.33
N LYS A 301 12.22 0.00 2.29
CA LYS A 301 12.96 1.22 1.98
C LYS A 301 12.13 2.44 2.38
N PRO A 302 12.41 3.08 3.52
CA PRO A 302 11.69 4.26 3.97
C PRO A 302 12.05 5.50 3.14
N ALA A 303 11.23 6.53 3.24
CA ALA A 303 11.64 7.87 2.82
C ALA A 303 12.83 8.35 3.68
N GLU A 304 13.69 9.16 3.09
CA GLU A 304 14.92 9.62 3.76
C GLU A 304 14.60 10.50 4.99
N ASN A 305 13.50 11.28 4.93
CA ASN A 305 13.06 12.18 5.99
C ASN A 305 12.32 11.45 7.15
N SER A 306 12.18 10.13 7.11
CA SER A 306 11.43 9.35 8.12
C SER A 306 12.03 7.97 8.36
N ALA A 307 13.35 7.88 8.28
CA ALA A 307 14.02 6.60 8.39
C ALA A 307 14.18 6.15 9.85
N VAL A 308 14.23 7.06 10.84
CA VAL A 308 14.30 6.69 12.26
C VAL A 308 13.02 6.00 12.71
N ILE A 309 11.84 6.54 12.38
CA ILE A 309 10.58 5.88 12.74
C ILE A 309 10.41 4.52 12.03
N ALA A 310 10.94 4.39 10.81
CA ALA A 310 10.98 3.10 10.13
C ALA A 310 11.94 2.11 10.83
N ALA A 311 13.04 2.58 11.45
CA ALA A 311 13.85 1.75 12.32
C ALA A 311 13.09 1.28 13.58
N LYS A 312 12.12 2.06 14.07
CA LYS A 312 11.24 1.61 15.17
C LYS A 312 10.27 0.50 14.71
N ILE A 313 9.84 0.52 13.44
CA ILE A 313 9.11 -0.63 12.85
C ILE A 313 10.03 -1.87 12.82
N LYS A 314 11.30 -1.71 12.41
CA LYS A 314 12.31 -2.79 12.46
C LYS A 314 12.40 -3.39 13.87
N GLU A 315 12.59 -2.55 14.89
CA GLU A 315 12.69 -2.99 16.28
C GLU A 315 11.46 -3.81 16.71
N VAL A 316 10.26 -3.33 16.42
CA VAL A 316 9.01 -4.04 16.77
C VAL A 316 8.90 -5.38 16.04
N LEU A 317 9.26 -5.46 14.75
CA LEU A 317 9.23 -6.71 13.99
C LEU A 317 10.22 -7.75 14.53
N VAL A 318 11.43 -7.33 14.89
CA VAL A 318 12.45 -8.19 15.51
C VAL A 318 11.96 -8.71 16.86
N ASP A 319 11.43 -7.84 17.72
CA ASP A 319 10.90 -8.21 19.04
C ASP A 319 9.66 -9.12 18.94
N ALA A 320 8.91 -9.00 17.87
CA ALA A 320 7.79 -9.91 17.58
C ALA A 320 8.25 -11.31 17.15
N GLY A 321 9.51 -11.45 16.74
CA GLY A 321 10.11 -12.72 16.36
C GLY A 321 9.99 -13.02 14.86
N ILE A 322 10.04 -11.98 14.00
CA ILE A 322 10.11 -12.22 12.56
C ILE A 322 11.40 -13.00 12.24
N PRO A 323 11.35 -14.08 11.46
CA PRO A 323 12.55 -14.86 11.16
C PRO A 323 13.58 -14.07 10.36
N GLU A 324 14.87 -14.39 10.57
CA GLU A 324 15.99 -13.81 9.83
C GLU A 324 15.79 -13.95 8.31
N GLY A 325 16.15 -12.91 7.57
CA GLY A 325 16.02 -12.85 6.13
C GLY A 325 14.60 -12.62 5.60
N VAL A 326 13.55 -12.78 6.42
CA VAL A 326 12.16 -12.56 5.99
C VAL A 326 11.84 -11.07 5.87
N PHE A 327 12.39 -10.25 6.75
CA PHE A 327 12.29 -8.80 6.72
C PHE A 327 13.67 -8.17 6.67
N GLN A 328 13.82 -7.14 5.82
CA GLN A 328 15.02 -6.33 5.69
C GLN A 328 14.65 -4.85 5.87
N TYR A 329 15.41 -4.11 6.66
CA TYR A 329 15.31 -2.66 6.75
C TYR A 329 16.47 -2.05 5.95
N VAL A 330 16.14 -1.39 4.83
CA VAL A 330 17.10 -0.99 3.80
C VAL A 330 17.01 0.51 3.46
N PRO A 331 17.30 1.40 4.41
CA PRO A 331 17.35 2.83 4.14
C PRO A 331 18.44 3.14 3.12
N GLY A 332 18.12 4.04 2.17
CA GLY A 332 19.03 4.40 1.09
C GLY A 332 18.43 5.43 0.17
N LYS A 333 19.26 6.09 -0.64
CA LYS A 333 18.80 7.10 -1.59
C LYS A 333 17.81 6.51 -2.59
N GLY A 334 16.67 7.19 -2.75
CA GLY A 334 15.60 6.73 -3.64
C GLY A 334 16.06 6.54 -5.09
N SER A 335 16.92 7.46 -5.59
CA SER A 335 17.47 7.42 -6.95
C SER A 335 18.48 6.27 -7.17
N VAL A 336 19.10 5.77 -6.12
CA VAL A 336 20.11 4.70 -6.19
C VAL A 336 19.51 3.37 -5.74
N VAL A 337 19.30 3.20 -4.46
CA VAL A 337 18.79 1.95 -3.85
C VAL A 337 17.35 1.68 -4.26
N GLY A 338 16.47 2.70 -4.25
CA GLY A 338 15.09 2.54 -4.67
C GLY A 338 14.98 2.09 -6.13
N SER A 339 15.73 2.75 -7.02
CA SER A 339 15.79 2.38 -8.45
C SER A 339 16.35 0.98 -8.64
N TYR A 340 17.41 0.61 -7.92
CA TYR A 340 18.01 -0.72 -7.97
C TYR A 340 16.99 -1.81 -7.59
N LEU A 341 16.32 -1.67 -6.44
CA LEU A 341 15.35 -2.63 -5.94
C LEU A 341 14.13 -2.79 -6.87
N VAL A 342 13.63 -1.68 -7.44
CA VAL A 342 12.53 -1.70 -8.43
C VAL A 342 12.93 -2.49 -9.66
N ASN A 343 14.14 -2.29 -10.15
CA ASN A 343 14.65 -2.92 -11.37
C ASN A 343 15.18 -4.35 -11.16
N HIS A 344 15.39 -4.79 -9.91
CA HIS A 344 15.98 -6.10 -9.62
C HIS A 344 15.13 -7.25 -10.16
N ILE A 345 15.78 -8.26 -10.76
CA ILE A 345 15.10 -9.39 -11.44
C ILE A 345 14.30 -10.29 -10.50
N ASP A 346 14.66 -10.35 -9.22
CA ASP A 346 13.98 -11.14 -8.20
C ASP A 346 12.92 -10.32 -7.41
N THR A 347 12.68 -9.06 -7.75
CA THR A 347 11.57 -8.28 -7.19
C THR A 347 10.25 -8.72 -7.81
N HIS A 348 9.34 -9.27 -7.00
CA HIS A 348 8.05 -9.81 -7.44
C HIS A 348 6.89 -8.85 -7.23
N VAL A 349 6.93 -8.09 -6.13
CA VAL A 349 5.90 -7.12 -5.75
C VAL A 349 6.58 -5.82 -5.38
N ILE A 350 6.03 -4.71 -5.83
CA ILE A 350 6.45 -3.36 -5.41
C ILE A 350 5.23 -2.71 -4.79
N SER A 351 5.34 -2.34 -3.52
CA SER A 351 4.34 -1.57 -2.80
C SER A 351 4.91 -0.18 -2.56
N PHE A 352 4.34 0.81 -3.21
CA PHE A 352 4.83 2.18 -3.21
C PHE A 352 3.75 3.14 -2.73
N THR A 353 4.12 4.10 -1.90
CA THR A 353 3.32 5.29 -1.64
C THR A 353 4.23 6.52 -1.70
N GLY A 354 3.84 7.52 -2.49
CA GLY A 354 4.63 8.73 -2.68
C GLY A 354 4.13 9.65 -3.80
N SER A 355 5.04 10.35 -4.47
CA SER A 355 4.67 11.27 -5.54
C SER A 355 4.21 10.53 -6.82
N GLN A 356 3.31 11.18 -7.57
CA GLN A 356 2.85 10.68 -8.87
C GLN A 356 4.01 10.43 -9.84
N GLU A 357 4.96 11.35 -9.92
CA GLU A 357 6.13 11.23 -10.78
C GLU A 357 6.91 9.93 -10.54
N VAL A 358 7.22 9.66 -9.26
CA VAL A 358 7.96 8.45 -8.88
C VAL A 358 7.10 7.20 -9.06
N GLY A 359 5.81 7.23 -8.73
CA GLY A 359 4.90 6.11 -8.92
C GLY A 359 4.75 5.71 -10.39
N CYS A 360 4.56 6.66 -11.28
CA CYS A 360 4.51 6.43 -12.73
C CYS A 360 5.84 5.86 -13.27
N LYS A 361 6.97 6.38 -12.76
CA LYS A 361 8.29 5.85 -13.13
C LYS A 361 8.45 4.39 -12.67
N ILE A 362 8.04 4.06 -11.45
CA ILE A 362 8.07 2.68 -10.93
C ILE A 362 7.22 1.74 -11.81
N TYR A 363 6.03 2.18 -12.23
CA TYR A 363 5.21 1.40 -13.17
C TYR A 363 5.91 1.14 -14.48
N ALA A 364 6.50 2.19 -15.07
CA ALA A 364 7.23 2.08 -16.32
C ALA A 364 8.44 1.14 -16.22
N ASP A 365 9.26 1.29 -15.17
CA ASP A 365 10.44 0.47 -14.91
C ASP A 365 10.07 -1.00 -14.65
N ALA A 366 9.00 -1.24 -13.91
CA ALA A 366 8.53 -2.59 -13.56
C ALA A 366 7.91 -3.34 -14.74
N ALA A 367 7.35 -2.62 -15.73
CA ALA A 367 6.76 -3.21 -16.93
C ALA A 367 7.81 -3.78 -17.89
N VAL A 368 9.05 -3.31 -17.81
CA VAL A 368 10.15 -3.78 -18.68
C VAL A 368 10.70 -5.09 -18.15
N LEU A 369 10.53 -6.17 -18.90
CA LEU A 369 11.09 -7.47 -18.58
C LEU A 369 12.62 -7.45 -18.77
N LYS A 370 13.36 -7.73 -17.70
CA LYS A 370 14.83 -7.74 -17.73
C LYS A 370 15.36 -9.13 -18.15
N PRO A 371 16.53 -9.19 -18.78
CA PRO A 371 17.19 -10.48 -19.05
C PRO A 371 17.33 -11.32 -17.76
N GLY A 372 16.91 -12.58 -17.81
CA GLY A 372 16.92 -13.47 -16.65
C GLY A 372 15.72 -13.35 -15.69
N GLN A 373 14.86 -12.35 -15.84
CA GLN A 373 13.63 -12.25 -15.07
C GLN A 373 12.59 -13.28 -15.54
N LYS A 374 12.05 -14.06 -14.60
CA LYS A 374 11.16 -15.20 -14.90
C LYS A 374 9.69 -14.96 -14.53
N HIS A 375 9.32 -13.72 -14.19
CA HIS A 375 7.97 -13.35 -13.78
C HIS A 375 7.68 -11.89 -14.10
N MET A 376 6.43 -11.54 -14.21
CA MET A 376 6.01 -10.13 -14.27
C MET A 376 5.88 -9.57 -12.85
N LYS A 377 6.44 -8.39 -12.62
CA LYS A 377 6.31 -7.67 -11.35
C LYS A 377 4.88 -7.19 -11.15
N ARG A 378 4.40 -7.23 -9.93
CA ARG A 378 3.16 -6.58 -9.52
C ARG A 378 3.49 -5.26 -8.85
N VAL A 379 2.92 -4.18 -9.35
CA VAL A 379 3.02 -2.85 -8.74
C VAL A 379 1.69 -2.49 -8.08
N ILE A 380 1.77 -2.01 -6.86
CA ILE A 380 0.69 -1.38 -6.10
C ILE A 380 1.23 -0.01 -5.73
N ALA A 381 0.66 1.04 -6.30
CA ALA A 381 1.16 2.40 -6.09
C ALA A 381 0.00 3.33 -5.69
N GLU A 382 0.16 3.92 -4.51
CA GLU A 382 -0.68 4.98 -3.99
C GLU A 382 0.05 6.31 -4.12
N MET A 383 -0.63 7.34 -4.63
CA MET A 383 -0.01 8.61 -4.99
C MET A 383 -0.81 9.79 -4.43
N GLY A 384 -0.34 11.00 -4.67
CA GLY A 384 -1.01 12.21 -4.24
C GLY A 384 -2.34 12.45 -4.93
N GLY A 385 -3.17 13.30 -4.31
CA GLY A 385 -4.48 13.68 -4.82
C GLY A 385 -4.76 15.18 -4.63
N LYS A 386 -5.82 15.64 -5.27
CA LYS A 386 -6.40 16.98 -5.14
C LYS A 386 -7.89 16.85 -4.81
N ASN A 387 -8.15 16.35 -3.61
CA ASN A 387 -9.50 15.93 -3.16
C ASN A 387 -10.43 17.13 -3.00
N GLY A 388 -11.70 16.93 -3.33
CA GLY A 388 -12.76 17.92 -3.20
C GLY A 388 -13.77 17.53 -2.12
N ILE A 389 -14.30 18.53 -1.42
CA ILE A 389 -15.48 18.41 -0.56
C ILE A 389 -16.58 19.24 -1.20
N ILE A 390 -17.77 18.66 -1.33
CA ILE A 390 -18.96 19.35 -1.85
C ILE A 390 -19.86 19.68 -0.66
N ILE A 391 -20.25 20.96 -0.56
CA ILE A 391 -21.19 21.45 0.43
C ILE A 391 -22.48 21.81 -0.28
N ASP A 392 -23.51 21.03 -0.04
CA ASP A 392 -24.86 21.20 -0.57
C ASP A 392 -25.71 22.03 0.38
N GLU A 393 -26.87 22.56 -0.09
CA GLU A 393 -27.80 23.37 0.71
C GLU A 393 -28.40 22.63 1.91
N SER A 394 -28.46 21.30 1.83
CA SER A 394 -28.94 20.42 2.91
C SER A 394 -27.88 20.09 3.98
N ALA A 395 -26.62 20.56 3.80
CA ALA A 395 -25.54 20.25 4.72
C ALA A 395 -25.71 20.94 6.09
N ASP A 396 -25.32 20.23 7.16
CA ASP A 396 -25.05 20.85 8.45
C ASP A 396 -23.75 21.66 8.35
N LEU A 397 -23.87 22.98 8.22
CA LEU A 397 -22.72 23.86 8.01
C LEU A 397 -21.73 23.87 9.18
N ASP A 398 -22.17 23.62 10.41
CA ASP A 398 -21.26 23.59 11.57
C ASP A 398 -20.35 22.35 11.51
N GLN A 399 -20.91 21.18 11.17
CA GLN A 399 -20.12 19.97 10.93
C GLN A 399 -19.27 20.09 9.66
N ALA A 400 -19.81 20.68 8.60
CA ALA A 400 -19.09 20.86 7.34
C ALA A 400 -17.84 21.72 7.51
N VAL A 401 -17.95 22.84 8.22
CA VAL A 401 -16.81 23.74 8.52
C VAL A 401 -15.72 23.01 9.30
N VAL A 402 -16.09 22.29 10.36
CA VAL A 402 -15.12 21.51 11.17
C VAL A 402 -14.45 20.44 10.33
N GLY A 403 -15.22 19.74 9.52
CA GLY A 403 -14.70 18.70 8.61
C GLY A 403 -13.72 19.24 7.58
N VAL A 404 -14.06 20.39 6.94
CA VAL A 404 -13.19 21.02 5.94
C VAL A 404 -11.91 21.56 6.58
N VAL A 405 -12.00 22.27 7.72
CA VAL A 405 -10.82 22.79 8.45
C VAL A 405 -9.87 21.65 8.82
N SER A 406 -10.39 20.58 9.40
CA SER A 406 -9.59 19.42 9.80
C SER A 406 -8.94 18.72 8.59
N SER A 407 -9.70 18.57 7.50
CA SER A 407 -9.22 17.90 6.28
C SER A 407 -8.20 18.74 5.50
N ALA A 408 -8.38 20.06 5.44
CA ALA A 408 -7.51 20.95 4.65
C ALA A 408 -6.21 21.28 5.38
N PHE A 409 -6.27 21.55 6.69
CA PHE A 409 -5.14 22.11 7.43
C PHE A 409 -4.49 21.15 8.42
N GLY A 410 -5.15 20.01 8.72
CA GLY A 410 -4.56 18.99 9.59
C GLY A 410 -3.21 18.52 9.04
N TYR A 411 -2.18 18.51 9.91
CA TYR A 411 -0.80 18.20 9.51
C TYR A 411 -0.30 19.09 8.37
N SER A 412 -0.67 20.37 8.38
CA SER A 412 -0.30 21.35 7.35
C SER A 412 -0.71 20.96 5.93
N GLY A 413 -1.80 20.17 5.78
CA GLY A 413 -2.26 19.66 4.50
C GLY A 413 -1.35 18.58 3.87
N GLN A 414 -0.37 18.06 4.59
CA GLN A 414 0.62 17.10 4.10
C GLN A 414 0.06 15.66 4.04
N LYS A 415 -1.14 15.49 3.51
CA LYS A 415 -1.86 14.22 3.38
C LYS A 415 -2.28 13.99 1.92
N CYS A 416 -2.20 12.74 1.45
CA CYS A 416 -2.75 12.34 0.16
C CYS A 416 -4.28 12.54 0.10
N SER A 417 -4.95 12.46 1.25
CA SER A 417 -6.40 12.62 1.44
C SER A 417 -6.83 14.05 1.81
N ALA A 418 -5.90 15.02 1.96
CA ALA A 418 -6.24 16.38 2.35
C ALA A 418 -7.23 17.04 1.37
N CYS A 419 -8.19 17.78 1.90
CA CYS A 419 -9.05 18.62 1.09
C CYS A 419 -8.24 19.74 0.45
N SER A 420 -8.28 19.82 -0.87
CA SER A 420 -7.61 20.87 -1.66
C SER A 420 -8.60 21.80 -2.34
N ARG A 421 -9.87 21.41 -2.42
CA ARG A 421 -10.94 22.17 -3.07
C ARG A 421 -12.23 21.99 -2.29
N VAL A 422 -12.92 23.08 -2.01
CA VAL A 422 -14.27 23.05 -1.47
C VAL A 422 -15.21 23.62 -2.51
N ILE A 423 -16.23 22.88 -2.88
CA ILE A 423 -17.24 23.26 -3.86
C ILE A 423 -18.51 23.52 -3.07
N VAL A 424 -18.90 24.77 -2.97
CA VAL A 424 -20.05 25.20 -2.16
C VAL A 424 -21.14 25.70 -3.10
N VAL A 425 -22.39 25.23 -2.92
CA VAL A 425 -23.50 25.74 -3.69
C VAL A 425 -23.79 27.20 -3.30
N GLU A 426 -24.24 28.02 -4.26
CA GLU A 426 -24.40 29.45 -4.13
C GLU A 426 -25.27 29.86 -2.94
N THR A 427 -26.35 29.11 -2.68
CA THR A 427 -27.32 29.41 -1.62
C THR A 427 -26.75 29.43 -0.20
N VAL A 428 -25.67 28.71 0.06
CA VAL A 428 -25.02 28.63 1.39
C VAL A 428 -23.59 29.15 1.38
N TYR A 429 -23.10 29.68 0.25
CA TYR A 429 -21.71 30.07 0.07
C TYR A 429 -21.25 31.12 1.07
N ASP A 430 -21.97 32.25 1.18
CA ASP A 430 -21.56 33.37 2.05
C ASP A 430 -21.51 32.94 3.51
N THR A 431 -22.56 32.23 3.97
CA THR A 431 -22.62 31.74 5.36
C THR A 431 -21.51 30.72 5.64
N PHE A 432 -21.22 29.84 4.70
CA PHE A 432 -20.14 28.85 4.85
C PHE A 432 -18.78 29.56 4.93
N ILE A 433 -18.47 30.48 4.02
CA ILE A 433 -17.18 31.20 3.98
C ILE A 433 -16.94 31.98 5.25
N GLU A 434 -17.94 32.72 5.75
CA GLU A 434 -17.81 33.47 7.00
C GLU A 434 -17.41 32.56 8.17
N ARG A 435 -18.14 31.45 8.36
CA ARG A 435 -17.86 30.47 9.44
C ARG A 435 -16.52 29.79 9.25
N PHE A 436 -16.19 29.43 8.01
CA PHE A 436 -14.95 28.75 7.67
C PHE A 436 -13.71 29.61 7.93
N VAL A 437 -13.78 30.91 7.61
CA VAL A 437 -12.72 31.88 7.91
C VAL A 437 -12.50 32.03 9.41
N GLU A 438 -13.57 32.21 10.20
CA GLU A 438 -13.46 32.34 11.65
C GLU A 438 -12.94 31.06 12.32
N ALA A 439 -13.41 29.90 11.89
CA ALA A 439 -12.89 28.62 12.36
C ALA A 439 -11.40 28.44 12.00
N THR A 440 -10.98 28.85 10.80
CA THR A 440 -9.58 28.78 10.38
C THR A 440 -8.68 29.69 11.22
N LYS A 441 -9.13 30.92 11.53
CA LYS A 441 -8.40 31.85 12.42
C LYS A 441 -8.17 31.28 13.82
N SER A 442 -9.03 30.39 14.29
CA SER A 442 -8.92 29.77 15.63
C SER A 442 -7.88 28.65 15.72
N LEU A 443 -7.27 28.26 14.60
CA LEU A 443 -6.28 27.18 14.58
C LEU A 443 -5.00 27.55 15.33
N ASN A 444 -4.56 26.67 16.23
CA ASN A 444 -3.28 26.79 16.90
C ASN A 444 -2.16 26.27 16.02
N ILE A 445 -1.28 27.17 15.58
CA ILE A 445 -0.09 26.88 14.80
C ILE A 445 1.11 26.88 15.74
N GLY A 446 1.95 25.85 15.72
CA GLY A 446 3.11 25.80 16.64
C GLY A 446 3.87 24.48 16.59
N GLU A 447 4.67 24.26 17.63
CA GLU A 447 5.48 23.05 17.80
C GLU A 447 4.58 21.80 17.87
N ALA A 448 4.93 20.78 17.11
CA ALA A 448 4.10 19.58 16.94
C ALA A 448 3.92 18.77 18.24
N GLU A 449 4.86 18.87 19.19
CA GLU A 449 4.81 18.15 20.48
C GLU A 449 3.79 18.71 21.48
N LEU A 450 3.30 19.92 21.27
CA LEU A 450 2.28 20.52 22.14
C LEU A 450 0.90 19.94 21.79
N PRO A 451 0.16 19.37 22.77
CA PRO A 451 -1.17 18.78 22.52
C PRO A 451 -2.21 19.76 21.97
N SER A 452 -1.99 21.07 22.15
CA SER A 452 -2.84 22.13 21.62
C SER A 452 -2.56 22.48 20.16
N THR A 453 -1.42 22.07 19.61
CA THR A 453 -1.06 22.36 18.21
C THR A 453 -1.93 21.55 17.26
N GLN A 454 -2.59 22.24 16.33
CA GLN A 454 -3.41 21.67 15.27
C GLN A 454 -2.66 21.67 13.92
N VAL A 455 -1.85 22.71 13.70
CA VAL A 455 -1.03 22.88 12.50
C VAL A 455 0.44 22.95 12.91
N GLY A 456 1.20 21.95 12.55
CA GLY A 456 2.63 21.83 12.80
C GLY A 456 3.47 22.36 11.64
N PRO A 457 4.79 22.08 11.63
CA PRO A 457 5.70 22.47 10.55
C PRO A 457 5.43 21.68 9.27
N VAL A 458 5.95 22.18 8.15
CA VAL A 458 6.18 21.39 6.96
C VAL A 458 7.48 20.59 7.11
N ILE A 459 7.60 19.50 6.38
CA ILE A 459 8.67 18.50 6.57
C ILE A 459 10.08 19.04 6.33
N ASP A 460 10.27 19.91 5.33
CA ASP A 460 11.58 20.43 4.94
C ASP A 460 11.49 21.75 4.16
N ASP A 461 12.63 22.41 3.97
CA ASP A 461 12.76 23.68 3.24
C ASP A 461 12.34 23.57 1.78
N LYS A 462 12.57 22.40 1.15
CA LYS A 462 12.16 22.15 -0.23
C LYS A 462 10.64 22.16 -0.36
N SER A 463 9.96 21.53 0.58
CA SER A 463 8.49 21.52 0.65
C SER A 463 7.94 22.91 0.95
N GLN A 464 8.57 23.65 1.89
CA GLN A 464 8.21 25.01 2.19
C GLN A 464 8.32 25.93 0.96
N SER A 465 9.44 25.87 0.24
CA SER A 465 9.68 26.66 -0.95
C SER A 465 8.66 26.39 -2.05
N ARG A 466 8.36 25.11 -2.28
CA ARG A 466 7.34 24.70 -3.27
C ARG A 466 5.95 25.19 -2.86
N ILE A 467 5.58 25.11 -1.59
CA ILE A 467 4.27 25.59 -1.11
C ILE A 467 4.16 27.10 -1.30
N ARG A 468 5.18 27.88 -0.95
CA ARG A 468 5.22 29.34 -1.15
C ARG A 468 5.07 29.70 -2.63
N GLU A 469 5.78 29.00 -3.52
CA GLU A 469 5.64 29.20 -4.97
C GLU A 469 4.19 28.97 -5.45
N TYR A 470 3.53 27.93 -4.93
CA TYR A 470 2.14 27.65 -5.28
C TYR A 470 1.16 28.67 -4.72
N ILE A 471 1.41 29.22 -3.52
CA ILE A 471 0.62 30.30 -2.94
C ILE A 471 0.71 31.56 -3.83
N GLU A 472 1.91 31.94 -4.28
CA GLU A 472 2.07 33.10 -5.15
C GLU A 472 1.40 32.91 -6.53
N LYS A 473 1.42 31.70 -7.08
CA LYS A 473 0.63 31.38 -8.30
C LYS A 473 -0.87 31.53 -8.02
N GLY A 474 -1.36 31.03 -6.89
CA GLY A 474 -2.76 31.13 -6.51
C GLY A 474 -3.22 32.57 -6.31
N LYS A 475 -2.39 33.45 -5.71
CA LYS A 475 -2.67 34.89 -5.56
C LYS A 475 -2.84 35.62 -6.91
N ALA A 476 -2.19 35.12 -7.96
CA ALA A 476 -2.32 35.68 -9.31
C ALA A 476 -3.59 35.22 -10.05
N GLU A 477 -4.20 34.13 -9.62
CA GLU A 477 -5.31 33.46 -10.31
C GLU A 477 -6.65 33.58 -9.58
N ALA A 478 -6.63 33.89 -8.25
CA ALA A 478 -7.83 33.87 -7.40
C ALA A 478 -7.77 34.92 -6.31
N GLU A 479 -8.94 35.21 -5.70
CA GLU A 479 -9.05 36.07 -4.54
C GLU A 479 -8.54 35.39 -3.27
N VAL A 480 -7.73 36.11 -2.48
CA VAL A 480 -7.26 35.63 -1.17
C VAL A 480 -8.25 35.99 -0.09
N VAL A 481 -8.98 35.02 0.41
CA VAL A 481 -9.98 35.22 1.46
C VAL A 481 -9.33 35.32 2.85
N LEU A 482 -8.30 34.52 3.11
CA LEU A 482 -7.56 34.53 4.39
C LEU A 482 -6.11 34.08 4.15
N GLU A 483 -5.18 34.86 4.70
CA GLU A 483 -3.78 34.48 4.86
C GLU A 483 -3.36 34.68 6.32
N MET A 484 -2.86 33.62 6.96
CA MET A 484 -2.40 33.70 8.35
C MET A 484 -0.88 33.77 8.39
N SER A 485 -0.37 34.60 9.33
CA SER A 485 1.09 34.69 9.54
C SER A 485 1.62 33.41 10.19
N ALA A 486 2.74 32.90 9.70
CA ALA A 486 3.47 31.85 10.40
C ALA A 486 4.05 32.39 11.73
N PRO A 487 4.19 31.57 12.78
CA PRO A 487 4.89 31.95 14.00
C PRO A 487 6.30 32.46 13.71
N ALA A 488 6.75 33.48 14.46
CA ALA A 488 8.08 34.06 14.27
C ALA A 488 9.24 33.11 14.65
N LYS A 489 8.92 32.00 15.34
CA LYS A 489 9.86 30.92 15.70
C LYS A 489 9.23 29.58 15.35
N GLY A 490 9.89 28.81 14.52
CA GLY A 490 9.53 27.47 14.11
C GLY A 490 10.52 26.95 13.09
#